data_f7a38028819ee1769849b177d9bea1a3
#
_entry.id   f7a38028819ee1769849b177d9bea1a3
#
_cell.length_a   1.000
_cell.length_b   1.000
_cell.length_c   1.000
_cell.angle_alpha   90.00
_cell.angle_beta   90.00
_cell.angle_gamma   90.00
#
_symmetry.space_group_name_H-M   'P 1'
#
loop_
_entity.id
_entity.type
_entity.pdbx_description
1 polymer ?
#
loop_
_entity_poly.entity_id
_entity_poly.type
_entity_poly.pdbx_seq_one_letter_code
_entity_poly.pdbx_strand_id
1 'polypeptide(L)'
;MENTELIKSKAFNVIEVIEYIPNSVVIRSIIKRITGNISAISFDSGELLHGKISPFETFIQIIEGNAEVVIDDKPIFLKTGQSIIIPAHTRTTIKANEKFKMLSTFIKSGYEEVS
;
A
#
# COMPACT_ATOMS: atom_id res chain seq x y z
N MET A 1 12.25 -15.98 -5.18
CA MET A 1 12.39 -15.38 -4.12
C MET A 1 11.46 -15.70 -3.14
N GLU A 2 11.62 -15.50 -2.07
CA GLU A 2 10.82 -15.93 -1.16
C GLU A 2 10.06 -14.93 -0.62
N ASN A 3 8.96 -15.21 -0.12
CA ASN A 3 8.06 -14.30 0.48
C ASN A 3 8.06 -14.50 1.94
N THR A 4 9.22 -14.58 2.48
CA THR A 4 9.38 -14.81 3.91
C THR A 4 8.96 -13.58 4.66
N GLU A 5 8.17 -13.73 5.68
CA GLU A 5 7.81 -12.62 6.53
C GLU A 5 9.05 -12.16 7.31
N LEU A 6 9.01 -10.92 7.79
CA LEU A 6 10.10 -10.39 8.56
C LEU A 6 10.22 -11.10 9.90
N ILE A 7 11.42 -11.13 10.44
CA ILE A 7 11.67 -11.82 11.72
C ILE A 7 11.01 -11.04 12.84
N LYS A 8 10.22 -11.72 13.64
CA LYS A 8 9.51 -11.09 14.75
C LYS A 8 10.49 -10.72 15.85
N SER A 9 10.12 -9.70 16.60
CA SER A 9 10.88 -9.23 17.76
C SER A 9 12.23 -8.65 17.39
N LYS A 10 12.40 -8.24 16.14
CA LYS A 10 13.63 -7.63 15.69
C LYS A 10 13.29 -6.34 14.98
N ALA A 11 13.93 -5.26 15.38
CA ALA A 11 13.68 -3.94 14.78
C ALA A 11 14.16 -3.90 13.34
N PHE A 12 13.48 -3.12 12.52
CA PHE A 12 13.90 -2.91 11.13
C PHE A 12 13.45 -1.52 10.69
N ASN A 13 14.10 -1.02 9.64
CA ASN A 13 13.70 0.24 9.03
C ASN A 13 12.79 -0.06 7.86
N VAL A 14 11.56 0.44 7.92
CA VAL A 14 10.56 0.09 6.93
C VAL A 14 10.96 0.52 5.51
N ILE A 15 11.71 1.60 5.38
CA ILE A 15 12.16 2.04 4.06
C ILE A 15 13.07 1.01 3.41
N GLU A 16 13.80 0.24 4.22
CA GLU A 16 14.73 -0.74 3.71
C GLU A 16 14.12 -2.10 3.43
N VAL A 17 12.85 -2.27 3.78
CA VAL A 17 12.17 -3.56 3.61
C VAL A 17 11.98 -3.88 2.13
N ILE A 18 11.86 -2.86 1.29
CA ILE A 18 11.57 -3.06 -0.12
C ILE A 18 12.44 -2.14 -0.95
N GLU A 19 12.87 -2.63 -2.12
CA GLU A 19 13.71 -1.86 -3.01
C GLU A 19 12.98 -1.53 -4.29
N TYR A 20 13.44 -0.48 -4.98
CA TYR A 20 12.90 -0.15 -6.29
C TYR A 20 13.47 -1.11 -7.33
N ILE A 21 12.61 -1.59 -8.21
CA ILE A 21 13.04 -2.38 -9.35
C ILE A 21 12.60 -1.62 -10.61
N PRO A 22 13.49 -1.42 -11.57
CA PRO A 22 13.16 -0.63 -12.77
C PRO A 22 11.90 -1.14 -13.46
N ASN A 23 11.04 -0.20 -13.82
CA ASN A 23 9.80 -0.47 -14.56
C ASN A 23 8.85 -1.40 -13.83
N SER A 24 8.85 -1.35 -12.51
CA SER A 24 8.06 -2.31 -11.72
C SER A 24 7.38 -1.67 -10.54
N VAL A 25 6.28 -2.31 -10.14
CA VAL A 25 5.66 -2.12 -8.84
C VAL A 25 5.99 -3.37 -8.05
N VAL A 26 6.65 -3.22 -6.90
CA VAL A 26 7.06 -4.36 -6.10
C VAL A 26 6.26 -4.38 -4.82
N ILE A 27 5.72 -5.52 -4.46
CA ILE A 27 4.91 -5.67 -3.25
C ILE A 27 5.55 -6.74 -2.38
N ARG A 28 5.77 -6.40 -1.12
CA ARG A 28 6.28 -7.35 -0.14
C ARG A 28 5.38 -7.35 1.08
N SER A 29 4.89 -8.52 1.47
CA SER A 29 4.07 -8.64 2.66
C SER A 29 4.94 -8.55 3.90
N ILE A 30 4.55 -7.70 4.84
CA ILE A 30 5.19 -7.63 6.14
C ILE A 30 4.47 -8.56 7.09
N ILE A 31 3.15 -8.46 7.16
CA ILE A 31 2.31 -9.36 7.94
C ILE A 31 1.13 -9.74 7.06
N LYS A 32 0.87 -11.03 6.93
CA LYS A 32 -0.26 -11.49 6.13
C LYS A 32 -1.08 -12.44 6.98
N ARG A 33 -2.35 -12.10 7.17
CA ARG A 33 -3.27 -12.92 7.97
C ARG A 33 -4.61 -12.97 7.26
N ILE A 34 -5.46 -13.87 7.69
CA ILE A 34 -6.81 -13.98 7.14
C ILE A 34 -7.58 -12.68 7.37
N THR A 35 -7.34 -12.03 8.48
CA THR A 35 -8.07 -10.84 8.88
C THR A 35 -7.49 -9.53 8.36
N GLY A 36 -6.40 -9.59 7.63
CA GLY A 36 -5.81 -8.38 7.06
C GLY A 36 -4.35 -8.56 6.79
N ASN A 37 -3.75 -7.55 6.15
CA ASN A 37 -2.33 -7.63 5.92
C ASN A 37 -1.71 -6.24 5.84
N ILE A 38 -0.40 -6.22 6.06
CA ILE A 38 0.41 -5.03 5.92
C ILE A 38 1.47 -5.35 4.87
N SER A 39 1.58 -4.50 3.87
CA SER A 39 2.54 -4.69 2.78
C SER A 39 3.34 -3.42 2.57
N ALA A 40 4.60 -3.58 2.19
CA ALA A 40 5.41 -2.48 1.69
C ALA A 40 5.37 -2.55 0.17
N ILE A 41 5.23 -1.41 -0.48
CA ILE A 41 5.10 -1.36 -1.93
C ILE A 41 6.02 -0.25 -2.45
N SER A 42 6.81 -0.59 -3.46
CA SER A 42 7.63 0.41 -4.14
C SER A 42 7.14 0.56 -5.57
N PHE A 43 7.21 1.80 -6.05
CA PHE A 43 6.80 2.11 -7.42
C PHE A 43 7.95 2.80 -8.12
N ASP A 44 8.34 2.27 -9.26
CA ASP A 44 9.26 3.02 -10.11
C ASP A 44 8.52 4.17 -10.78
N SER A 45 9.26 5.15 -11.23
CA SER A 45 8.68 6.32 -11.88
C SER A 45 7.85 5.89 -13.09
N GLY A 46 6.66 6.43 -13.21
CA GLY A 46 5.77 6.13 -14.33
C GLY A 46 4.86 4.94 -14.15
N GLU A 47 5.02 4.19 -13.06
CA GLU A 47 4.20 3.01 -12.86
C GLU A 47 2.84 3.34 -12.27
N LEU A 48 1.88 2.48 -12.52
CA LEU A 48 0.52 2.61 -12.02
C LEU A 48 0.10 1.32 -11.34
N LEU A 49 -0.76 1.45 -10.37
CA LEU A 49 -1.40 0.29 -9.76
C LEU A 49 -2.90 0.58 -9.67
N HIS A 50 -3.70 -0.19 -10.41
CA HIS A 50 -5.15 -0.08 -10.35
C HIS A 50 -5.63 -0.99 -9.26
N GLY A 51 -6.25 -0.41 -8.24
CA GLY A 51 -6.80 -1.20 -7.15
C GLY A 51 -8.15 -1.76 -7.55
N LYS A 52 -8.47 -2.91 -7.00
CA LYS A 52 -9.80 -3.48 -7.17
C LYS A 52 -10.73 -2.79 -6.20
N ILE A 53 -12.00 -2.70 -6.58
CA ILE A 53 -13.01 -2.24 -5.65
C ILE A 53 -13.12 -3.27 -4.55
N SER A 54 -12.90 -2.85 -3.33
CA SER A 54 -12.83 -3.75 -2.18
C SER A 54 -13.91 -3.40 -1.18
N PRO A 55 -14.48 -4.38 -0.48
CA PRO A 55 -15.43 -4.10 0.59
C PRO A 55 -14.73 -3.65 1.88
N PHE A 56 -13.39 -3.56 1.88
CA PHE A 56 -12.64 -3.20 3.07
C PHE A 56 -11.94 -1.87 2.88
N GLU A 57 -11.72 -1.16 3.98
CA GLU A 57 -10.95 0.06 3.95
C GLU A 57 -9.47 -0.24 3.92
N THR A 58 -8.69 0.66 3.32
CA THR A 58 -7.25 0.50 3.22
C THR A 58 -6.58 1.76 3.75
N PHE A 59 -5.60 1.59 4.61
CA PHE A 59 -4.79 2.70 5.13
C PHE A 59 -3.48 2.71 4.37
N ILE A 60 -3.14 3.85 3.75
CA ILE A 60 -1.89 4.01 3.01
C ILE A 60 -1.06 5.09 3.66
N GLN A 61 0.23 4.81 3.84
CA GLN A 61 1.18 5.78 4.37
C GLN A 61 2.38 5.87 3.44
N ILE A 62 2.72 7.08 3.01
CA ILE A 62 3.88 7.28 2.14
C ILE A 62 5.12 7.36 3.01
N ILE A 63 6.06 6.45 2.79
CA ILE A 63 7.27 6.38 3.61
C ILE A 63 8.48 6.98 2.91
N GLU A 64 8.43 7.16 1.59
CA GLU A 64 9.50 7.81 0.84
C GLU A 64 8.96 8.32 -0.47
N GLY A 65 9.18 9.59 -0.78
CA GLY A 65 8.74 10.17 -2.05
C GLY A 65 7.34 10.75 -1.99
N ASN A 66 6.74 10.90 -3.15
CA ASN A 66 5.41 11.48 -3.29
C ASN A 66 4.57 10.58 -4.18
N ALA A 67 3.28 10.52 -3.90
CA ALA A 67 2.36 9.67 -4.63
C ALA A 67 1.13 10.44 -5.06
N GLU A 68 0.51 10.00 -6.14
CA GLU A 68 -0.78 10.49 -6.56
C GLU A 68 -1.78 9.35 -6.40
N VAL A 69 -2.79 9.53 -5.56
CA VAL A 69 -3.82 8.52 -5.32
C VAL A 69 -5.12 9.07 -5.87
N VAL A 70 -5.68 8.38 -6.86
CA VAL A 70 -6.92 8.81 -7.49
C VAL A 70 -8.05 7.95 -6.93
N ILE A 71 -8.96 8.56 -6.18
CA ILE A 71 -10.09 7.86 -5.58
C ILE A 71 -11.36 8.35 -6.23
N ASP A 72 -12.09 7.46 -6.90
CA ASP A 72 -13.32 7.79 -7.62
C ASP A 72 -13.11 9.03 -8.49
N ASP A 73 -12.04 8.99 -9.29
CA ASP A 73 -11.69 10.03 -10.25
C ASP A 73 -11.19 11.34 -9.64
N LYS A 74 -10.97 11.38 -8.33
CA LYS A 74 -10.42 12.57 -7.67
C LYS A 74 -8.98 12.34 -7.27
N PRO A 75 -8.03 13.11 -7.79
CA PRO A 75 -6.63 12.93 -7.44
C PRO A 75 -6.30 13.58 -6.10
N ILE A 76 -5.53 12.88 -5.31
CA ILE A 76 -5.05 13.35 -4.02
C ILE A 76 -3.55 13.12 -4.02
N PHE A 77 -2.79 14.16 -3.68
CA PHE A 77 -1.33 14.07 -3.70
C PHE A 77 -0.82 13.94 -2.28
N LEU A 78 0.02 12.94 -2.04
CA LEU A 78 0.56 12.64 -0.73
C LEU A 78 2.07 12.76 -0.75
N LYS A 79 2.63 13.36 0.31
CA LYS A 79 4.06 13.49 0.49
C LYS A 79 4.54 12.51 1.55
N THR A 80 5.85 12.31 1.62
CA THR A 80 6.44 11.47 2.66
C THR A 80 5.87 11.81 4.03
N GLY A 81 5.45 10.81 4.74
CA GLY A 81 4.88 10.95 6.09
C GLY A 81 3.38 11.14 6.11
N GLN A 82 2.76 11.43 4.97
CA GLN A 82 1.32 11.61 4.93
C GLN A 82 0.61 10.29 4.68
N SER A 83 -0.62 10.20 5.14
CA SER A 83 -1.42 8.98 5.06
C SER A 83 -2.82 9.31 4.60
N ILE A 84 -3.52 8.29 4.13
CA ILE A 84 -4.91 8.43 3.73
C ILE A 84 -5.63 7.11 3.98
N ILE A 85 -6.91 7.20 4.31
CA ILE A 85 -7.77 6.03 4.39
C ILE A 85 -8.59 6.00 3.11
N ILE A 86 -8.47 4.91 2.36
CA ILE A 86 -9.25 4.70 1.16
C ILE A 86 -10.54 4.01 1.57
N PRO A 87 -11.70 4.64 1.33
CA PRO A 87 -12.95 4.06 1.76
C PRO A 87 -13.25 2.75 1.04
N ALA A 88 -14.02 1.89 1.69
CA ALA A 88 -14.51 0.68 1.05
C ALA A 88 -15.37 1.06 -0.15
N HIS A 89 -15.43 0.15 -1.11
CA HIS A 89 -16.32 0.28 -2.29
C HIS A 89 -15.98 1.46 -3.20
N THR A 90 -14.72 1.88 -3.22
CA THR A 90 -14.28 2.96 -4.12
C THR A 90 -13.29 2.42 -5.14
N ARG A 91 -13.22 3.09 -6.28
CA ARG A 91 -12.24 2.76 -7.31
C ARG A 91 -11.00 3.61 -7.08
N THR A 92 -9.85 2.96 -7.00
CA THR A 92 -8.60 3.64 -6.67
C THR A 92 -7.52 3.30 -7.68
N THR A 93 -6.75 4.31 -8.07
CA THR A 93 -5.55 4.11 -8.87
C THR A 93 -4.43 4.88 -8.18
N ILE A 94 -3.28 4.23 -8.05
CA ILE A 94 -2.10 4.84 -7.45
C ILE A 94 -1.10 5.08 -8.56
N LYS A 95 -0.63 6.31 -8.69
CA LYS A 95 0.26 6.70 -9.78
C LYS A 95 1.58 7.19 -9.25
N ALA A 96 2.65 6.76 -9.89
CA ALA A 96 4.00 7.18 -9.54
C ALA A 96 4.50 8.17 -10.57
N ASN A 97 4.30 9.45 -10.33
CA ASN A 97 4.89 10.47 -11.19
C ASN A 97 6.41 10.51 -10.95
N GLU A 98 6.84 10.07 -9.79
CA GLU A 98 8.22 9.82 -9.48
C GLU A 98 8.23 8.59 -8.60
N LYS A 99 9.36 7.97 -8.41
CA LYS A 99 9.39 6.74 -7.61
C LYS A 99 9.10 7.03 -6.15
N PHE A 100 8.41 6.11 -5.50
CA PHE A 100 8.08 6.27 -4.09
C PHE A 100 7.81 4.91 -3.44
N LYS A 101 7.83 4.91 -2.12
CA LYS A 101 7.49 3.72 -1.33
C LYS A 101 6.36 4.03 -0.39
N MET A 102 5.51 3.06 -0.15
CA MET A 102 4.39 3.21 0.77
C MET A 102 4.16 1.94 1.57
N LEU A 103 3.46 2.10 2.68
CA LEU A 103 2.88 0.98 3.41
C LEU A 103 1.40 0.95 3.10
N SER A 104 0.87 -0.24 2.95
CA SER A 104 -0.55 -0.45 2.72
C SER A 104 -1.06 -1.44 3.75
N THR A 105 -2.10 -1.06 4.47
CA THR A 105 -2.71 -1.91 5.49
C THR A 105 -4.19 -2.00 5.21
N PHE A 106 -4.72 -3.23 5.11
CA PHE A 106 -6.16 -3.34 5.06
C PHE A 106 -6.61 -4.39 6.06
N ILE A 107 -7.82 -4.18 6.57
CA ILE A 107 -8.38 -5.01 7.60
C ILE A 107 -9.66 -5.61 7.06
N LYS A 108 -9.74 -6.93 7.08
CA LYS A 108 -10.91 -7.64 6.61
C LYS A 108 -11.81 -7.87 7.78
N SER A 109 -12.84 -7.05 7.88
CA SER A 109 -13.72 -7.15 9.02
C SER A 109 -15.15 -7.32 8.61
N GLY A 110 -15.37 -7.64 7.37
CA GLY A 110 -16.71 -7.62 6.85
C GLY A 110 -17.67 -8.55 7.51
N TYR A 111 -17.18 -9.64 8.11
CA TYR A 111 -18.14 -10.57 8.60
C TYR A 111 -18.76 -10.15 9.88
N GLU A 112 -18.20 -9.24 10.59
CA GLU A 112 -18.88 -8.87 11.79
C GLU A 112 -20.09 -8.08 11.48
N GLU A 113 -20.18 -7.52 10.32
CA GLU A 113 -21.34 -6.77 10.09
C GLU A 113 -22.51 -7.55 9.78
N VAL A 114 -22.40 -8.81 9.69
CA VAL A 114 -23.57 -9.59 9.45
C VAL A 114 -24.49 -9.58 10.60
N SER A 115 -24.00 -9.17 11.72
CA SER A 115 -24.91 -9.15 12.87
C SER A 115 -25.93 -8.04 12.73
#